data_8a522aa03ee70ef9c294b5a959c03a7c
#
_entry.id   8a522aa03ee70ef9c294b5a959c03a7c
#
_cell.length_a   1.000
_cell.length_b   1.000
_cell.length_c   1.000
_cell.angle_alpha   90.00
_cell.angle_beta   90.00
_cell.angle_gamma   90.00
#
_symmetry.space_group_name_H-M   'P 1'
#
loop_
_entity.id
_entity.type
_entity.pdbx_description
1 polymer ?
#
loop_
_entity_poly.entity_id
_entity_poly.type
_entity_poly.pdbx_seq_one_letter_code
_entity_poly.pdbx_strand_id
1 'polypeptide(L)'
;MKSLLYPAIALMNRLSFGMKFSLISVLFFVPMGVTNFYLLKQAYEEFQVTRIELQGLDLLSQSFKLRQDVQSYYDLVQINAIIISSTGGRSSELDSQIAALEASIGQALQALSPASNDDEAIQIFVAKRDEMLSMLKAAKAEAVPLGKVEFVEKLQSSSLLFSKLISTQSYLAQDADVELRQLTELIIAYTPRVAALLSDARATSAAAMGQKMLDSGMAGKLDMLMGDMEKMHAEYGLALDEAVQRVPKLAEVLGSSANDSLAALKSIPELVDGQVIMAAELVAPWKDIYALIGEGVEKSYRLDAAVMDLLQSELSERLISKRNQMILLLVALSAVFLIIVYLYGAFYVSTRSSLKGLGTIMHKVAGGDMTVRFDAKSQDELGELGEVFNGSVAQIRQLIERVG
;
A
#
# COMPACT_ATOMS: atom_id res chain seq x y z
N MET A 1 14.47 48.14 21.79
CA MET A 1 13.68 47.02 22.34
C MET A 1 12.43 47.48 23.12
N LYS A 2 12.50 48.45 24.06
CA LYS A 2 11.32 48.86 24.85
C LYS A 2 10.16 49.43 24.02
N SER A 3 10.41 50.12 22.88
CA SER A 3 9.34 50.68 22.04
C SER A 3 8.57 49.63 21.25
N LEU A 4 9.23 48.52 20.84
CA LEU A 4 8.60 47.42 20.13
C LEU A 4 7.66 46.59 21.04
N LEU A 5 8.00 46.50 22.33
CA LEU A 5 7.22 45.76 23.32
C LEU A 5 6.08 46.60 23.94
N TYR A 6 6.01 47.90 23.66
CA TYR A 6 5.05 48.82 24.29
C TYR A 6 3.58 48.37 24.16
N PRO A 7 3.09 47.94 22.97
CA PRO A 7 1.70 47.48 22.84
C PRO A 7 1.41 46.21 23.67
N ALA A 8 2.36 45.27 23.70
CA ALA A 8 2.23 44.02 24.48
C ALA A 8 2.24 44.32 25.99
N ILE A 9 3.15 45.23 26.45
CA ILE A 9 3.20 45.66 27.85
C ILE A 9 1.91 46.35 28.26
N ALA A 10 1.37 47.24 27.42
CA ALA A 10 0.12 47.96 27.70
C ALA A 10 -1.08 47.01 27.80
N LEU A 11 -1.14 45.95 26.95
CA LEU A 11 -2.16 44.91 27.04
C LEU A 11 -2.00 44.11 28.33
N MET A 12 -0.79 43.62 28.62
CA MET A 12 -0.53 42.86 29.82
C MET A 12 -0.83 43.59 31.10
N ASN A 13 -0.57 44.91 31.16
CA ASN A 13 -0.83 45.72 32.37
C ASN A 13 -2.34 45.89 32.68
N ARG A 14 -3.22 45.67 31.69
CA ARG A 14 -4.69 45.75 31.87
C ARG A 14 -5.30 44.42 32.34
N LEU A 15 -4.54 43.33 32.26
CA LEU A 15 -5.04 41.96 32.56
C LEU A 15 -4.72 41.61 34.03
N SER A 16 -5.63 40.91 34.67
CA SER A 16 -5.37 40.26 35.96
C SER A 16 -4.31 39.15 35.80
N PHE A 17 -3.65 38.76 36.89
CA PHE A 17 -2.64 37.67 36.86
C PHE A 17 -3.17 36.39 36.19
N GLY A 18 -4.39 35.99 36.57
CA GLY A 18 -5.01 34.78 35.96
C GLY A 18 -5.25 34.96 34.44
N MET A 19 -5.67 36.15 33.99
CA MET A 19 -5.88 36.39 32.55
C MET A 19 -4.56 36.46 31.77
N LYS A 20 -3.49 37.02 32.36
CA LYS A 20 -2.13 36.98 31.75
C LYS A 20 -1.68 35.56 31.55
N PHE A 21 -1.87 34.72 32.59
CA PHE A 21 -1.49 33.35 32.57
C PHE A 21 -2.30 32.53 31.54
N SER A 22 -3.62 32.75 31.50
CA SER A 22 -4.49 32.11 30.49
C SER A 22 -4.12 32.49 29.07
N LEU A 23 -3.78 33.76 28.81
CA LEU A 23 -3.36 34.20 27.47
C LEU A 23 -2.08 33.49 27.00
N ILE A 24 -1.08 33.43 27.87
CA ILE A 24 0.19 32.71 27.58
C ILE A 24 -0.09 31.24 27.39
N SER A 25 -0.98 30.63 28.21
CA SER A 25 -1.38 29.24 28.07
C SER A 25 -1.96 28.93 26.68
N VAL A 26 -2.94 29.75 26.25
CA VAL A 26 -3.58 29.54 24.94
C VAL A 26 -2.56 29.68 23.82
N LEU A 27 -1.69 30.70 23.86
CA LEU A 27 -0.63 30.89 22.87
C LEU A 27 0.37 29.75 22.80
N PHE A 28 0.57 29.02 23.88
CA PHE A 28 1.49 27.88 23.93
C PHE A 28 0.81 26.56 23.58
N PHE A 29 -0.34 26.25 24.21
CA PHE A 29 -1.00 24.96 24.07
C PHE A 29 -1.73 24.80 22.74
N VAL A 30 -2.25 25.88 22.13
CA VAL A 30 -2.96 25.77 20.85
C VAL A 30 -2.01 25.38 19.71
N PRO A 31 -0.88 26.07 19.45
CA PRO A 31 0.06 25.64 18.43
C PRO A 31 0.63 24.24 18.69
N MET A 32 0.95 23.92 19.94
CA MET A 32 1.41 22.60 20.33
C MET A 32 0.38 21.51 20.02
N GLY A 33 -0.89 21.74 20.36
CA GLY A 33 -1.99 20.82 20.06
C GLY A 33 -2.18 20.62 18.57
N VAL A 34 -2.11 21.71 17.79
CA VAL A 34 -2.19 21.67 16.33
C VAL A 34 -1.03 20.85 15.74
N THR A 35 0.20 21.11 16.18
CA THR A 35 1.38 20.37 15.70
C THR A 35 1.28 18.88 16.04
N ASN A 36 0.90 18.53 17.27
CA ASN A 36 0.72 17.14 17.69
C ASN A 36 -0.38 16.45 16.88
N PHE A 37 -1.47 17.15 16.59
CA PHE A 37 -2.55 16.62 15.75
C PHE A 37 -2.05 16.28 14.34
N TYR A 38 -1.28 17.17 13.71
CA TYR A 38 -0.74 16.92 12.38
C TYR A 38 0.27 15.76 12.35
N LEU A 39 1.14 15.66 13.38
CA LEU A 39 2.09 14.55 13.48
C LEU A 39 1.38 13.19 13.64
N LEU A 40 0.37 13.13 14.49
CA LEU A 40 -0.41 11.91 14.68
C LEU A 40 -1.24 11.56 13.44
N LYS A 41 -1.81 12.57 12.78
CA LYS A 41 -2.55 12.40 11.54
C LYS A 41 -1.65 11.83 10.46
N GLN A 42 -0.45 12.37 10.26
CA GLN A 42 0.53 11.86 9.30
C GLN A 42 0.91 10.41 9.59
N ALA A 43 1.24 10.07 10.83
CA ALA A 43 1.58 8.69 11.22
C ALA A 43 0.41 7.72 10.98
N TYR A 44 -0.82 8.17 11.22
CA TYR A 44 -2.02 7.39 10.95
C TYR A 44 -2.26 7.19 9.45
N GLU A 45 -2.08 8.22 8.63
CA GLU A 45 -2.20 8.14 7.17
C GLU A 45 -1.18 7.15 6.58
N GLU A 46 0.09 7.21 7.01
CA GLU A 46 1.12 6.26 6.60
C GLU A 46 0.77 4.80 6.99
N PHE A 47 0.25 4.59 8.19
CA PHE A 47 -0.25 3.28 8.61
C PHE A 47 -1.43 2.79 7.74
N GLN A 48 -2.38 3.68 7.42
CA GLN A 48 -3.54 3.33 6.59
C GLN A 48 -3.14 3.01 5.14
N VAL A 49 -2.20 3.76 4.56
CA VAL A 49 -1.67 3.46 3.21
C VAL A 49 -1.08 2.05 3.18
N THR A 50 -0.17 1.71 4.10
CA THR A 50 0.44 0.37 4.14
C THR A 50 -0.61 -0.74 4.36
N ARG A 51 -1.67 -0.46 5.13
CA ARG A 51 -2.78 -1.39 5.30
C ARG A 51 -3.56 -1.62 4.01
N ILE A 52 -3.81 -0.56 3.23
CA ILE A 52 -4.49 -0.66 1.93
C ILE A 52 -3.60 -1.41 0.93
N GLU A 53 -2.30 -1.15 0.91
CA GLU A 53 -1.33 -1.88 0.09
C GLU A 53 -1.38 -3.39 0.37
N LEU A 54 -1.38 -3.79 1.63
CA LEU A 54 -1.44 -5.20 2.03
C LEU A 54 -2.78 -5.85 1.65
N GLN A 55 -3.90 -5.16 1.83
CA GLN A 55 -5.22 -5.65 1.39
C GLN A 55 -5.31 -5.72 -0.14
N GLY A 56 -4.71 -4.75 -0.83
CA GLY A 56 -4.61 -4.73 -2.28
C GLY A 56 -3.75 -5.87 -2.83
N LEU A 57 -2.69 -6.24 -2.12
CA LEU A 57 -1.85 -7.37 -2.49
C LEU A 57 -2.61 -8.70 -2.44
N ASP A 58 -3.43 -8.93 -1.41
CA ASP A 58 -4.30 -10.10 -1.32
C ASP A 58 -5.31 -10.13 -2.49
N LEU A 59 -5.93 -8.99 -2.79
CA LEU A 59 -6.83 -8.86 -3.92
C LEU A 59 -6.12 -9.06 -5.28
N LEU A 60 -4.88 -8.58 -5.40
CA LEU A 60 -4.05 -8.78 -6.59
C LEU A 60 -3.72 -10.28 -6.79
N SER A 61 -3.42 -11.02 -5.70
CA SER A 61 -3.21 -12.46 -5.73
C SER A 61 -4.44 -13.20 -6.26
N GLN A 62 -5.63 -12.84 -5.78
CA GLN A 62 -6.89 -13.41 -6.29
C GLN A 62 -7.11 -13.08 -7.77
N SER A 63 -6.76 -11.86 -8.19
CA SER A 63 -6.87 -11.45 -9.60
C SER A 63 -5.87 -12.20 -10.50
N PHE A 64 -4.70 -12.60 -9.99
CA PHE A 64 -3.75 -13.42 -10.73
C PHE A 64 -4.29 -14.81 -10.99
N LYS A 65 -4.89 -15.45 -9.99
CA LYS A 65 -5.54 -16.74 -10.17
C LYS A 65 -6.69 -16.66 -11.18
N LEU A 66 -7.51 -15.61 -11.08
CA LEU A 66 -8.54 -15.32 -12.08
C LEU A 66 -7.95 -15.19 -13.49
N ARG A 67 -6.84 -14.46 -13.64
CA ARG A 67 -6.15 -14.28 -14.94
C ARG A 67 -5.63 -15.61 -15.49
N GLN A 68 -5.08 -16.49 -14.65
CA GLN A 68 -4.63 -17.82 -15.05
C GLN A 68 -5.79 -18.69 -15.57
N ASP A 69 -6.93 -18.66 -14.88
CA ASP A 69 -8.16 -19.35 -15.31
C ASP A 69 -8.69 -18.78 -16.63
N VAL A 70 -8.70 -17.45 -16.77
CA VAL A 70 -9.13 -16.76 -18.00
C VAL A 70 -8.19 -17.08 -19.17
N GLN A 71 -6.89 -17.14 -18.94
CA GLN A 71 -5.91 -17.52 -19.94
C GLN A 71 -6.12 -18.98 -20.39
N SER A 72 -6.29 -19.91 -19.46
CA SER A 72 -6.58 -21.30 -19.78
C SER A 72 -7.90 -21.47 -20.51
N TYR A 73 -8.91 -20.68 -20.14
CA TYR A 73 -10.20 -20.63 -20.83
C TYR A 73 -10.05 -20.16 -22.27
N TYR A 74 -9.28 -19.09 -22.51
CA TYR A 74 -8.99 -18.59 -23.85
C TYR A 74 -8.31 -19.67 -24.71
N ASP A 75 -7.27 -20.30 -24.20
CA ASP A 75 -6.53 -21.36 -24.92
C ASP A 75 -7.45 -22.52 -25.32
N LEU A 76 -8.21 -23.07 -24.36
CA LEU A 76 -9.08 -24.21 -24.64
C LEU A 76 -10.23 -23.86 -25.60
N VAL A 77 -10.79 -22.65 -25.50
CA VAL A 77 -11.82 -22.16 -26.43
C VAL A 77 -11.22 -22.01 -27.85
N GLN A 78 -10.02 -21.48 -27.99
CA GLN A 78 -9.33 -21.35 -29.27
C GLN A 78 -9.02 -22.73 -29.88
N ILE A 79 -8.46 -23.65 -29.11
CA ILE A 79 -8.19 -25.04 -29.55
C ILE A 79 -9.48 -25.72 -30.00
N ASN A 80 -10.55 -25.64 -29.19
CA ASN A 80 -11.85 -26.26 -29.49
C ASN A 80 -12.47 -25.68 -30.77
N ALA A 81 -12.42 -24.34 -30.94
CA ALA A 81 -12.95 -23.69 -32.12
C ALA A 81 -12.26 -24.14 -33.42
N ILE A 82 -10.92 -24.29 -33.38
CA ILE A 82 -10.14 -24.74 -34.54
C ILE A 82 -10.40 -26.22 -34.84
N ILE A 83 -10.41 -27.10 -33.82
CA ILE A 83 -10.71 -28.53 -34.00
C ILE A 83 -12.11 -28.74 -34.57
N ILE A 84 -13.14 -28.05 -34.06
CA ILE A 84 -14.48 -28.16 -34.57
C ILE A 84 -14.55 -27.67 -36.01
N SER A 85 -13.92 -26.55 -36.33
CA SER A 85 -13.97 -25.98 -37.70
C SER A 85 -13.27 -26.85 -38.73
N SER A 86 -12.19 -27.56 -38.34
CA SER A 86 -11.38 -28.40 -39.26
C SER A 86 -11.92 -29.82 -39.38
N THR A 87 -12.38 -30.42 -38.28
CA THR A 87 -12.72 -31.88 -38.23
C THR A 87 -14.25 -32.10 -38.19
N GLY A 88 -15.03 -31.10 -37.85
CA GLY A 88 -16.47 -31.24 -37.57
C GLY A 88 -16.77 -31.97 -36.26
N GLY A 89 -15.74 -32.44 -35.56
CA GLY A 89 -15.87 -33.22 -34.33
C GLY A 89 -15.89 -32.40 -33.08
N ARG A 90 -16.74 -32.74 -32.11
CA ARG A 90 -16.72 -32.15 -30.76
C ARG A 90 -16.00 -33.06 -29.77
N SER A 91 -15.22 -32.46 -28.86
CA SER A 91 -14.61 -33.16 -27.75
C SER A 91 -15.39 -32.89 -26.47
N SER A 92 -16.06 -33.92 -25.95
CA SER A 92 -16.80 -33.80 -24.69
C SER A 92 -15.90 -33.45 -23.51
N GLU A 93 -14.63 -33.81 -23.56
CA GLU A 93 -13.64 -33.47 -22.55
C GLU A 93 -13.28 -32.00 -22.59
N LEU A 94 -13.02 -31.42 -23.79
CA LEU A 94 -12.81 -29.98 -23.95
C LEU A 94 -14.02 -29.17 -23.50
N ASP A 95 -15.22 -29.58 -23.91
CA ASP A 95 -16.46 -28.91 -23.48
C ASP A 95 -16.63 -28.92 -21.96
N SER A 96 -16.27 -30.05 -21.29
CA SER A 96 -16.31 -30.16 -19.83
C SER A 96 -15.28 -29.27 -19.14
N GLN A 97 -14.03 -29.21 -19.64
CA GLN A 97 -12.98 -28.35 -19.10
C GLN A 97 -13.31 -26.87 -19.28
N ILE A 98 -13.82 -26.50 -20.43
CA ILE A 98 -14.31 -25.15 -20.73
C ILE A 98 -15.43 -24.74 -19.75
N ALA A 99 -16.41 -25.63 -19.53
CA ALA A 99 -17.52 -25.37 -18.61
C ALA A 99 -17.05 -25.23 -17.14
N ALA A 100 -16.06 -26.03 -16.74
CA ALA A 100 -15.46 -25.93 -15.41
C ALA A 100 -14.74 -24.57 -15.19
N LEU A 101 -13.97 -24.11 -16.19
CA LEU A 101 -13.32 -22.80 -16.16
C LEU A 101 -14.34 -21.65 -16.15
N GLU A 102 -15.41 -21.73 -16.93
CA GLU A 102 -16.49 -20.75 -16.91
C GLU A 102 -17.13 -20.63 -15.53
N ALA A 103 -17.30 -21.75 -14.81
CA ALA A 103 -17.83 -21.73 -13.45
C ALA A 103 -16.82 -21.15 -12.47
N SER A 104 -15.56 -21.55 -12.54
CA SER A 104 -14.45 -21.03 -11.70
C SER A 104 -14.29 -19.52 -11.86
N ILE A 105 -14.18 -19.02 -13.10
CA ILE A 105 -14.05 -17.59 -13.40
C ILE A 105 -15.27 -16.81 -12.89
N GLY A 106 -16.49 -17.32 -13.09
CA GLY A 106 -17.70 -16.67 -12.61
C GLY A 106 -17.74 -16.57 -11.08
N GLN A 107 -17.36 -17.63 -10.36
CA GLN A 107 -17.27 -17.63 -8.90
C GLN A 107 -16.18 -16.67 -8.40
N ALA A 108 -15.00 -16.71 -9.02
CA ALA A 108 -13.88 -15.84 -8.66
C ALA A 108 -14.27 -14.36 -8.82
N LEU A 109 -14.85 -13.96 -9.96
CA LEU A 109 -15.33 -12.59 -10.19
C LEU A 109 -16.36 -12.13 -9.16
N GLN A 110 -17.31 -13.00 -8.78
CA GLN A 110 -18.33 -12.67 -7.77
C GLN A 110 -17.75 -12.54 -6.36
N ALA A 111 -16.68 -13.26 -6.04
CA ALA A 111 -16.02 -13.22 -4.74
C ALA A 111 -15.14 -11.97 -4.55
N LEU A 112 -14.67 -11.33 -5.64
CA LEU A 112 -13.81 -10.16 -5.58
C LEU A 112 -14.55 -8.95 -5.04
N SER A 113 -13.98 -8.33 -4.00
CA SER A 113 -14.48 -7.13 -3.34
C SER A 113 -13.40 -6.06 -3.29
N PRO A 114 -13.74 -4.77 -3.50
CA PRO A 114 -12.75 -3.70 -3.50
C PRO A 114 -12.07 -3.54 -2.13
N ALA A 115 -10.77 -3.26 -2.13
CA ALA A 115 -9.99 -3.00 -0.93
C ALA A 115 -9.96 -1.50 -0.54
N SER A 116 -10.52 -0.62 -1.37
CA SER A 116 -10.52 0.83 -1.16
C SER A 116 -11.68 1.28 -0.27
N ASN A 117 -11.47 2.40 0.45
CA ASN A 117 -12.51 3.15 1.17
C ASN A 117 -13.02 4.37 0.38
N ASP A 118 -12.50 4.58 -0.84
CA ASP A 118 -12.90 5.66 -1.72
C ASP A 118 -14.09 5.22 -2.59
N ASP A 119 -15.21 5.92 -2.51
CA ASP A 119 -16.45 5.60 -3.22
C ASP A 119 -16.26 5.59 -4.74
N GLU A 120 -15.44 6.48 -5.29
CA GLU A 120 -15.15 6.52 -6.73
C GLU A 120 -14.34 5.29 -7.16
N ALA A 121 -13.30 4.94 -6.41
CA ALA A 121 -12.51 3.75 -6.65
C ALA A 121 -13.34 2.46 -6.57
N ILE A 122 -14.25 2.38 -5.59
CA ILE A 122 -15.19 1.26 -5.44
C ILE A 122 -16.11 1.15 -6.67
N GLN A 123 -16.68 2.25 -7.15
CA GLN A 123 -17.55 2.26 -8.32
C GLN A 123 -16.82 1.79 -9.59
N ILE A 124 -15.58 2.27 -9.81
CA ILE A 124 -14.75 1.87 -10.95
C ILE A 124 -14.43 0.37 -10.88
N PHE A 125 -14.05 -0.14 -9.70
CA PHE A 125 -13.78 -1.56 -9.48
C PHE A 125 -15.01 -2.42 -9.80
N VAL A 126 -16.15 -2.09 -9.23
CA VAL A 126 -17.41 -2.82 -9.41
C VAL A 126 -17.84 -2.79 -10.89
N ALA A 127 -17.79 -1.63 -11.54
CA ALA A 127 -18.11 -1.50 -12.96
C ALA A 127 -17.23 -2.41 -13.84
N LYS A 128 -15.91 -2.47 -13.56
CA LYS A 128 -14.99 -3.30 -14.32
C LYS A 128 -15.21 -4.80 -14.08
N ARG A 129 -15.47 -5.20 -12.85
CA ARG A 129 -15.84 -6.58 -12.49
C ARG A 129 -17.13 -7.01 -13.19
N ASP A 130 -18.15 -6.17 -13.17
CA ASP A 130 -19.46 -6.47 -13.75
C ASP A 130 -19.39 -6.48 -15.29
N GLU A 131 -18.52 -5.67 -15.91
CA GLU A 131 -18.17 -5.74 -17.33
C GLU A 131 -17.60 -7.12 -17.68
N MET A 132 -16.65 -7.64 -16.90
CA MET A 132 -16.06 -8.96 -17.10
C MET A 132 -17.08 -10.09 -16.92
N LEU A 133 -17.99 -9.98 -15.94
CA LEU A 133 -19.11 -10.93 -15.76
C LEU A 133 -20.04 -10.91 -16.96
N SER A 134 -20.29 -9.75 -17.55
CA SER A 134 -21.10 -9.61 -18.77
C SER A 134 -20.41 -10.25 -19.98
N MET A 135 -19.09 -10.07 -20.14
CA MET A 135 -18.31 -10.72 -21.20
C MET A 135 -18.32 -12.24 -21.06
N LEU A 136 -18.14 -12.76 -19.83
CA LEU A 136 -18.22 -14.21 -19.55
C LEU A 136 -19.62 -14.75 -19.92
N LYS A 137 -20.69 -14.04 -19.54
CA LYS A 137 -22.06 -14.43 -19.87
C LYS A 137 -22.29 -14.44 -21.39
N ALA A 138 -21.78 -13.46 -22.12
CA ALA A 138 -21.86 -13.40 -23.57
C ALA A 138 -21.08 -14.56 -24.22
N ALA A 139 -19.87 -14.87 -23.75
CA ALA A 139 -19.08 -16.00 -24.20
C ALA A 139 -19.81 -17.34 -23.98
N LYS A 140 -20.49 -17.50 -22.83
CA LYS A 140 -21.29 -18.71 -22.53
C LYS A 140 -22.49 -18.87 -23.43
N ALA A 141 -23.13 -17.78 -23.82
CA ALA A 141 -24.32 -17.78 -24.69
C ALA A 141 -23.99 -17.94 -26.18
N GLU A 142 -22.74 -17.71 -26.59
CA GLU A 142 -22.29 -17.79 -27.97
C GLU A 142 -22.23 -19.24 -28.44
N ALA A 143 -22.99 -19.54 -29.48
CA ALA A 143 -23.09 -20.89 -30.07
C ALA A 143 -22.03 -21.15 -31.15
N VAL A 144 -21.52 -20.11 -31.80
CA VAL A 144 -20.50 -20.21 -32.84
C VAL A 144 -19.10 -20.28 -32.18
N PRO A 145 -18.34 -21.37 -32.38
CA PRO A 145 -17.04 -21.53 -31.69
C PRO A 145 -16.07 -20.38 -31.91
N LEU A 146 -15.94 -19.89 -33.14
CA LEU A 146 -15.09 -18.75 -33.47
C LEU A 146 -15.59 -17.41 -32.86
N GLY A 147 -16.89 -17.21 -32.79
CA GLY A 147 -17.48 -16.04 -32.11
C GLY A 147 -17.22 -16.04 -30.62
N LYS A 148 -17.18 -17.23 -30.00
CA LYS A 148 -16.83 -17.40 -28.58
C LYS A 148 -15.41 -16.96 -28.29
N VAL A 149 -14.45 -17.23 -29.19
CA VAL A 149 -13.04 -16.80 -29.05
C VAL A 149 -12.95 -15.28 -28.88
N GLU A 150 -13.69 -14.50 -29.67
CA GLU A 150 -13.67 -13.02 -29.59
C GLU A 150 -14.10 -12.48 -28.21
N PHE A 151 -15.16 -13.07 -27.62
CA PHE A 151 -15.60 -12.67 -26.28
C PHE A 151 -14.57 -13.03 -25.20
N VAL A 152 -13.93 -14.19 -25.33
CA VAL A 152 -12.94 -14.65 -24.35
C VAL A 152 -11.64 -13.86 -24.46
N GLU A 153 -11.23 -13.44 -25.66
CA GLU A 153 -10.10 -12.53 -25.88
C GLU A 153 -10.31 -11.17 -25.22
N LYS A 154 -11.52 -10.61 -25.34
CA LYS A 154 -11.92 -9.39 -24.63
C LYS A 154 -11.86 -9.57 -23.11
N LEU A 155 -12.32 -10.73 -22.60
CA LEU A 155 -12.27 -11.06 -21.18
C LEU A 155 -10.80 -11.18 -20.69
N GLN A 156 -9.92 -11.81 -21.47
CA GLN A 156 -8.49 -11.92 -21.19
C GLN A 156 -7.85 -10.53 -21.07
N SER A 157 -8.06 -9.66 -22.08
CA SER A 157 -7.56 -8.28 -22.05
C SER A 157 -8.09 -7.49 -20.85
N SER A 158 -9.38 -7.66 -20.52
CA SER A 158 -10.00 -7.03 -19.36
C SER A 158 -9.44 -7.53 -18.04
N SER A 159 -9.09 -8.82 -17.93
CA SER A 159 -8.50 -9.38 -16.71
C SER A 159 -7.11 -8.78 -16.40
N LEU A 160 -6.31 -8.50 -17.43
CA LEU A 160 -5.04 -7.81 -17.29
C LEU A 160 -5.21 -6.37 -16.82
N LEU A 161 -6.15 -5.64 -17.44
CA LEU A 161 -6.46 -4.27 -17.02
C LEU A 161 -7.02 -4.21 -15.60
N PHE A 162 -7.78 -5.23 -15.20
CA PHE A 162 -8.31 -5.32 -13.85
C PHE A 162 -7.21 -5.51 -12.80
N SER A 163 -6.20 -6.35 -13.06
CA SER A 163 -5.04 -6.47 -12.19
C SER A 163 -4.26 -5.15 -12.05
N LYS A 164 -4.11 -4.39 -13.15
CA LYS A 164 -3.51 -3.04 -13.12
C LYS A 164 -4.35 -2.06 -12.31
N LEU A 165 -5.67 -2.09 -12.45
CA LEU A 165 -6.59 -1.27 -11.67
C LEU A 165 -6.44 -1.53 -10.17
N ILE A 166 -6.43 -2.80 -9.76
CA ILE A 166 -6.23 -3.21 -8.36
C ILE A 166 -4.93 -2.64 -7.83
N SER A 167 -3.82 -2.83 -8.54
CA SER A 167 -2.51 -2.34 -8.14
C SER A 167 -2.45 -0.81 -7.99
N THR A 168 -3.14 -0.08 -8.88
CA THR A 168 -3.20 1.39 -8.81
C THR A 168 -4.06 1.85 -7.64
N GLN A 169 -5.25 1.26 -7.44
CA GLN A 169 -6.18 1.64 -6.37
C GLN A 169 -5.68 1.26 -4.97
N SER A 170 -4.78 0.27 -4.88
CA SER A 170 -4.14 -0.14 -3.63
C SER A 170 -2.79 0.53 -3.36
N TYR A 171 -2.39 1.52 -4.16
CA TYR A 171 -1.12 2.25 -4.09
C TYR A 171 0.14 1.39 -4.35
N LEU A 172 0.04 0.08 -4.59
CA LEU A 172 1.18 -0.81 -4.86
C LEU A 172 2.03 -0.36 -6.06
N ALA A 173 1.38 0.11 -7.14
CA ALA A 173 2.07 0.64 -8.32
C ALA A 173 2.76 1.99 -8.07
N GLN A 174 2.43 2.69 -6.98
CA GLN A 174 2.91 4.03 -6.63
C GLN A 174 3.60 4.04 -5.27
N ASP A 175 3.99 2.88 -4.74
CA ASP A 175 4.67 2.78 -3.46
C ASP A 175 5.89 3.71 -3.42
N ALA A 176 6.07 4.38 -2.28
CA ALA A 176 7.22 5.26 -2.05
C ALA A 176 8.54 4.48 -2.03
N ASP A 177 8.50 3.21 -1.64
CA ASP A 177 9.62 2.29 -1.68
C ASP A 177 9.86 1.82 -3.12
N VAL A 178 11.04 2.14 -3.64
CA VAL A 178 11.43 1.80 -5.01
C VAL A 178 11.52 0.29 -5.22
N GLU A 179 11.95 -0.46 -4.19
CA GLU A 179 12.10 -1.91 -4.24
C GLU A 179 10.73 -2.59 -4.40
N LEU A 180 9.77 -2.23 -3.54
CA LEU A 180 8.41 -2.75 -3.61
C LEU A 180 7.70 -2.39 -4.92
N ARG A 181 7.90 -1.15 -5.39
CA ARG A 181 7.34 -0.71 -6.67
C ARG A 181 7.90 -1.50 -7.86
N GLN A 182 9.21 -1.79 -7.89
CA GLN A 182 9.81 -2.60 -8.96
C GLN A 182 9.32 -4.04 -8.95
N LEU A 183 9.19 -4.64 -7.77
CA LEU A 183 8.60 -5.97 -7.62
C LEU A 183 7.16 -6.01 -8.15
N THR A 184 6.38 -5.00 -7.80
CA THR A 184 5.02 -4.85 -8.29
C THR A 184 4.98 -4.69 -9.80
N GLU A 185 5.85 -3.87 -10.39
CA GLU A 185 5.96 -3.68 -11.84
C GLU A 185 6.32 -4.99 -12.56
N LEU A 186 7.23 -5.78 -11.99
CA LEU A 186 7.63 -7.07 -12.55
C LEU A 186 6.42 -7.99 -12.76
N ILE A 187 5.56 -8.14 -11.75
CA ILE A 187 4.39 -9.05 -11.79
C ILE A 187 3.17 -8.45 -12.49
N ILE A 188 3.11 -7.15 -12.73
CA ILE A 188 1.98 -6.49 -13.39
C ILE A 188 2.26 -6.20 -14.85
N ALA A 189 3.49 -5.86 -15.20
CA ALA A 189 3.84 -5.43 -16.55
C ALA A 189 4.59 -6.50 -17.35
N TYR A 190 5.52 -7.25 -16.74
CA TYR A 190 6.40 -8.17 -17.45
C TYR A 190 5.88 -9.61 -17.46
N THR A 191 5.68 -10.23 -16.30
CA THR A 191 5.28 -11.65 -16.24
C THR A 191 3.96 -11.94 -16.95
N PRO A 192 2.93 -11.05 -16.97
CA PRO A 192 1.72 -11.28 -17.74
C PRO A 192 1.96 -11.34 -19.26
N ARG A 193 2.89 -10.54 -19.76
CA ARG A 193 3.27 -10.55 -21.19
C ARG A 193 4.01 -11.84 -21.56
N VAL A 194 4.91 -12.27 -20.67
CA VAL A 194 5.61 -13.56 -20.82
C VAL A 194 4.62 -14.71 -20.85
N ALA A 195 3.73 -14.79 -19.86
CA ALA A 195 2.70 -15.84 -19.78
C ALA A 195 1.77 -15.83 -21.00
N ALA A 196 1.35 -14.65 -21.48
CA ALA A 196 0.51 -14.51 -22.67
C ALA A 196 1.19 -15.02 -23.94
N LEU A 197 2.46 -14.64 -24.19
CA LEU A 197 3.23 -15.10 -25.34
C LEU A 197 3.39 -16.62 -25.36
N LEU A 198 3.77 -17.21 -24.20
CA LEU A 198 3.91 -18.66 -24.05
C LEU A 198 2.57 -19.38 -24.23
N SER A 199 1.47 -18.82 -23.69
CA SER A 199 0.13 -19.38 -23.83
C SER A 199 -0.41 -19.32 -25.26
N ASP A 200 -0.19 -18.21 -25.96
CA ASP A 200 -0.59 -18.08 -27.36
C ASP A 200 0.16 -19.08 -28.25
N ALA A 201 1.43 -19.32 -28.00
CA ALA A 201 2.19 -20.36 -28.67
C ALA A 201 1.67 -21.76 -28.31
N ARG A 202 1.33 -22.01 -27.03
CA ARG A 202 0.70 -23.22 -26.53
C ARG A 202 -0.62 -23.53 -27.25
N ALA A 203 -1.51 -22.57 -27.27
CA ALA A 203 -2.83 -22.73 -27.88
C ALA A 203 -2.73 -22.96 -29.40
N THR A 204 -1.88 -22.19 -30.09
CA THR A 204 -1.70 -22.29 -31.54
C THR A 204 -1.04 -23.64 -31.92
N SER A 205 0.00 -24.06 -31.21
CA SER A 205 0.68 -25.35 -31.42
C SER A 205 -0.26 -26.53 -31.13
N ALA A 206 -1.00 -26.48 -30.03
CA ALA A 206 -1.97 -27.52 -29.69
C ALA A 206 -3.12 -27.59 -30.71
N ALA A 207 -3.59 -26.47 -31.22
CA ALA A 207 -4.60 -26.44 -32.26
C ALA A 207 -4.09 -27.04 -33.58
N ALA A 208 -2.86 -26.74 -34.00
CA ALA A 208 -2.23 -27.35 -35.18
C ALA A 208 -2.10 -28.88 -35.04
N MET A 209 -1.67 -29.38 -33.87
CA MET A 209 -1.66 -30.80 -33.55
C MET A 209 -3.05 -31.41 -33.57
N GLY A 210 -4.06 -30.73 -33.00
CA GLY A 210 -5.43 -31.19 -32.94
C GLY A 210 -6.10 -31.36 -34.31
N GLN A 211 -5.82 -30.47 -35.25
CA GLN A 211 -6.25 -30.59 -36.64
C GLN A 211 -5.30 -31.35 -37.53
N LYS A 212 -4.15 -31.79 -37.02
CA LYS A 212 -3.10 -32.54 -37.73
C LYS A 212 -2.55 -31.79 -38.97
N MET A 213 -2.60 -30.47 -38.94
CA MET A 213 -2.14 -29.65 -40.03
C MET A 213 -1.70 -28.29 -39.51
N LEU A 214 -0.56 -27.79 -39.97
CA LEU A 214 -0.11 -26.44 -39.77
C LEU A 214 -0.45 -25.62 -41.02
N ASP A 215 -1.49 -24.82 -40.95
CA ASP A 215 -1.81 -23.90 -42.04
C ASP A 215 -0.91 -22.65 -42.04
N SER A 216 -0.93 -21.89 -43.14
CA SER A 216 -0.08 -20.72 -43.29
C SER A 216 -0.36 -19.60 -42.28
N GLY A 217 -1.60 -19.50 -41.82
CA GLY A 217 -1.98 -18.51 -40.79
C GLY A 217 -1.39 -18.86 -39.43
N MET A 218 -1.48 -20.11 -39.03
CA MET A 218 -0.87 -20.62 -37.78
C MET A 218 0.67 -20.53 -37.83
N ALA A 219 1.27 -20.94 -38.96
CA ALA A 219 2.71 -20.85 -39.15
C ALA A 219 3.21 -19.40 -39.01
N GLY A 220 2.54 -18.44 -39.67
CA GLY A 220 2.87 -17.03 -39.55
C GLY A 220 2.64 -16.47 -38.15
N LYS A 221 1.59 -16.93 -37.43
CA LYS A 221 1.36 -16.55 -36.00
C LYS A 221 2.47 -17.09 -35.11
N LEU A 222 2.88 -18.34 -35.27
CA LEU A 222 3.96 -18.93 -34.48
C LEU A 222 5.31 -18.23 -34.74
N ASP A 223 5.63 -17.91 -36.00
CA ASP A 223 6.84 -17.17 -36.34
C ASP A 223 6.86 -15.78 -35.69
N MET A 224 5.75 -15.06 -35.73
CA MET A 224 5.59 -13.76 -35.04
C MET A 224 5.79 -13.92 -33.53
N LEU A 225 5.14 -14.91 -32.90
CA LEU A 225 5.25 -15.15 -31.46
C LEU A 225 6.68 -15.48 -31.03
N MET A 226 7.42 -16.27 -31.83
CA MET A 226 8.83 -16.58 -31.57
C MET A 226 9.70 -15.32 -31.60
N GLY A 227 9.49 -14.44 -32.59
CA GLY A 227 10.19 -13.16 -32.66
C GLY A 227 9.85 -12.22 -31.47
N ASP A 228 8.60 -12.25 -31.02
CA ASP A 228 8.19 -11.46 -29.85
C ASP A 228 8.71 -12.08 -28.52
N MET A 229 8.87 -13.39 -28.42
CA MET A 229 9.55 -14.04 -27.28
C MET A 229 11.03 -13.69 -27.20
N GLU A 230 11.72 -13.58 -28.34
CA GLU A 230 13.14 -13.15 -28.37
C GLU A 230 13.30 -11.72 -27.86
N LYS A 231 12.45 -10.80 -28.31
CA LYS A 231 12.42 -9.41 -27.79
C LYS A 231 12.10 -9.39 -26.31
N MET A 232 11.06 -10.14 -25.89
CA MET A 232 10.65 -10.20 -24.49
C MET A 232 11.74 -10.81 -23.62
N HIS A 233 12.51 -11.79 -24.10
CA HIS A 233 13.65 -12.34 -23.37
C HIS A 233 14.67 -11.25 -23.02
N ALA A 234 14.98 -10.34 -23.95
CA ALA A 234 15.92 -9.24 -23.70
C ALA A 234 15.33 -8.20 -22.74
N GLU A 235 14.08 -7.74 -22.94
CA GLU A 235 13.41 -6.76 -22.09
C GLU A 235 13.23 -7.27 -20.67
N TYR A 236 12.73 -8.50 -20.55
CA TYR A 236 12.43 -9.14 -19.28
C TYR A 236 13.70 -9.50 -18.50
N GLY A 237 14.74 -9.98 -19.19
CA GLY A 237 16.04 -10.24 -18.59
C GLY A 237 16.65 -8.98 -17.95
N LEU A 238 16.57 -7.84 -18.65
CA LEU A 238 17.04 -6.56 -18.10
C LEU A 238 16.24 -6.15 -16.86
N ALA A 239 14.91 -6.29 -16.89
CA ALA A 239 14.05 -5.95 -15.75
C ALA A 239 14.32 -6.86 -14.53
N LEU A 240 14.58 -8.14 -14.75
CA LEU A 240 14.95 -9.09 -13.70
C LEU A 240 16.33 -8.75 -13.11
N ASP A 241 17.32 -8.44 -13.95
CA ASP A 241 18.65 -8.05 -13.50
C ASP A 241 18.61 -6.76 -12.67
N GLU A 242 17.84 -5.76 -13.09
CA GLU A 242 17.64 -4.53 -12.30
C GLU A 242 16.97 -4.82 -10.96
N ALA A 243 15.93 -5.65 -10.94
CA ALA A 243 15.23 -6.01 -9.72
C ALA A 243 16.16 -6.75 -8.74
N VAL A 244 16.94 -7.73 -9.22
CA VAL A 244 17.90 -8.50 -8.42
C VAL A 244 19.03 -7.62 -7.87
N GLN A 245 19.55 -6.67 -8.67
CA GLN A 245 20.61 -5.76 -8.23
C GLN A 245 20.14 -4.81 -7.12
N ARG A 246 18.90 -4.36 -7.16
CA ARG A 246 18.34 -3.42 -6.18
C ARG A 246 17.82 -4.10 -4.92
N VAL A 247 17.30 -5.31 -5.05
CA VAL A 247 16.74 -6.08 -3.94
C VAL A 247 17.58 -7.34 -3.71
N PRO A 248 18.65 -7.30 -2.89
CA PRO A 248 19.54 -8.45 -2.70
C PRO A 248 18.82 -9.71 -2.21
N LYS A 249 17.76 -9.57 -1.40
CA LYS A 249 16.89 -10.69 -0.98
C LYS A 249 16.23 -11.39 -2.17
N LEU A 250 16.01 -10.69 -3.29
CA LEU A 250 15.42 -11.23 -4.49
C LEU A 250 16.29 -12.32 -5.11
N ALA A 251 17.60 -12.12 -5.15
CA ALA A 251 18.55 -13.10 -5.68
C ALA A 251 18.47 -14.46 -4.94
N GLU A 252 18.26 -14.41 -3.63
CA GLU A 252 18.13 -15.59 -2.79
C GLU A 252 16.76 -16.25 -2.93
N VAL A 253 15.68 -15.49 -2.97
CA VAL A 253 14.29 -16.00 -3.00
C VAL A 253 13.85 -16.39 -4.41
N LEU A 254 14.21 -15.60 -5.42
CA LEU A 254 13.72 -15.77 -6.80
C LEU A 254 14.74 -16.40 -7.75
N GLY A 255 15.99 -16.59 -7.35
CA GLY A 255 17.10 -16.92 -8.26
C GLY A 255 16.81 -18.08 -9.24
N SER A 256 16.18 -19.16 -8.80
CA SER A 256 15.77 -20.27 -9.67
C SER A 256 14.52 -19.91 -10.49
N SER A 257 13.48 -19.36 -9.87
CA SER A 257 12.20 -19.04 -10.54
C SER A 257 12.35 -17.98 -11.63
N ALA A 258 13.18 -16.95 -11.39
CA ALA A 258 13.50 -15.93 -12.38
C ALA A 258 14.22 -16.51 -13.60
N ASN A 259 15.28 -17.30 -13.35
CA ASN A 259 16.03 -17.96 -14.42
C ASN A 259 15.17 -18.96 -15.19
N ASP A 260 14.33 -19.73 -14.51
CA ASP A 260 13.43 -20.69 -15.13
C ASP A 260 12.38 -20.02 -16.03
N SER A 261 11.81 -18.90 -15.57
CA SER A 261 10.85 -18.11 -16.34
C SER A 261 11.51 -17.47 -17.57
N LEU A 262 12.71 -16.91 -17.41
CA LEU A 262 13.48 -16.33 -18.52
C LEU A 262 13.91 -17.42 -19.54
N ALA A 263 14.36 -18.58 -19.06
CA ALA A 263 14.76 -19.70 -19.90
C ALA A 263 13.60 -20.27 -20.74
N ALA A 264 12.35 -20.19 -20.25
CA ALA A 264 11.19 -20.61 -21.02
C ALA A 264 11.00 -19.84 -22.31
N LEU A 265 11.28 -18.52 -22.32
CA LEU A 265 11.21 -17.67 -23.51
C LEU A 265 12.22 -18.08 -24.60
N LYS A 266 13.26 -18.84 -24.25
CA LYS A 266 14.25 -19.35 -25.21
C LYS A 266 13.96 -20.81 -25.59
N SER A 267 13.60 -21.65 -24.64
CA SER A 267 13.40 -23.07 -24.89
C SER A 267 12.09 -23.40 -25.60
N ILE A 268 11.03 -22.61 -25.41
CA ILE A 268 9.73 -22.83 -26.06
C ILE A 268 9.79 -22.57 -27.57
N PRO A 269 10.40 -21.48 -28.11
CA PRO A 269 10.63 -21.33 -29.54
C PRO A 269 11.35 -22.52 -30.18
N GLU A 270 12.43 -23.02 -29.58
CA GLU A 270 13.18 -24.18 -30.07
C GLU A 270 12.29 -25.43 -30.10
N LEU A 271 11.44 -25.61 -29.10
CA LEU A 271 10.50 -26.73 -29.03
C LEU A 271 9.39 -26.62 -30.11
N VAL A 272 8.82 -25.44 -30.29
CA VAL A 272 7.77 -25.18 -31.29
C VAL A 272 8.35 -25.33 -32.70
N ASP A 273 9.54 -24.84 -32.97
CA ASP A 273 10.21 -25.00 -34.27
C ASP A 273 10.42 -26.49 -34.58
N GLY A 274 11.01 -27.26 -33.65
CA GLY A 274 11.33 -28.68 -33.89
C GLY A 274 10.12 -29.60 -33.93
N GLN A 275 9.09 -29.37 -33.10
CA GLN A 275 7.96 -30.27 -32.97
C GLN A 275 6.72 -29.89 -33.77
N VAL A 276 6.57 -28.65 -34.17
CA VAL A 276 5.39 -28.14 -34.88
C VAL A 276 5.73 -27.64 -36.26
N ILE A 277 6.70 -26.72 -36.40
CA ILE A 277 6.98 -26.06 -37.68
C ILE A 277 7.76 -26.96 -38.61
N MET A 278 8.85 -27.56 -38.14
CA MET A 278 9.73 -28.43 -38.91
C MET A 278 9.32 -29.91 -38.89
N ALA A 279 8.23 -30.25 -38.18
CA ALA A 279 7.74 -31.63 -38.13
C ALA A 279 7.23 -32.10 -39.49
N ALA A 280 7.66 -33.29 -39.93
CA ALA A 280 7.19 -33.86 -41.19
C ALA A 280 5.69 -34.22 -41.14
N GLU A 281 5.21 -34.63 -39.99
CA GLU A 281 3.79 -34.95 -39.73
C GLU A 281 3.43 -34.59 -38.30
N LEU A 282 2.22 -34.04 -38.08
CA LEU A 282 1.68 -33.69 -36.78
C LEU A 282 0.84 -34.85 -36.23
N VAL A 283 1.48 -35.86 -35.70
CA VAL A 283 0.81 -37.13 -35.25
C VAL A 283 0.62 -37.21 -33.73
N ALA A 284 1.39 -36.41 -32.95
CA ALA A 284 1.30 -36.46 -31.49
C ALA A 284 -0.05 -35.86 -31.02
N PRO A 285 -0.61 -36.35 -29.89
CA PRO A 285 -1.81 -35.75 -29.31
C PRO A 285 -1.59 -34.27 -28.97
N TRP A 286 -2.56 -33.42 -29.25
CA TRP A 286 -2.48 -31.99 -28.96
C TRP A 286 -2.23 -31.70 -27.47
N LYS A 287 -2.67 -32.59 -26.58
CA LYS A 287 -2.46 -32.46 -25.13
C LYS A 287 -1.00 -32.53 -24.74
N ASP A 288 -0.19 -33.30 -25.45
CA ASP A 288 1.22 -33.45 -25.12
C ASP A 288 1.99 -32.17 -25.34
N ILE A 289 1.78 -31.50 -26.49
CA ILE A 289 2.41 -30.21 -26.76
C ILE A 289 1.82 -29.12 -25.86
N TYR A 290 0.51 -29.18 -25.56
CA TYR A 290 -0.15 -28.25 -24.63
C TYR A 290 0.46 -28.36 -23.22
N ALA A 291 0.67 -29.55 -22.70
CA ALA A 291 1.29 -29.76 -21.39
C ALA A 291 2.77 -29.33 -21.40
N LEU A 292 3.50 -29.65 -22.44
CA LEU A 292 4.94 -29.36 -22.53
C LEU A 292 5.23 -27.83 -22.56
N ILE A 293 4.47 -27.06 -23.37
CA ILE A 293 4.56 -25.60 -23.37
C ILE A 293 3.97 -25.04 -22.07
N GLY A 294 2.95 -25.69 -21.52
CA GLY A 294 2.33 -25.35 -20.24
C GLY A 294 3.31 -25.30 -19.08
N GLU A 295 4.32 -26.17 -19.04
CA GLU A 295 5.39 -26.12 -18.04
C GLU A 295 6.16 -24.76 -18.07
N GLY A 296 6.36 -24.19 -19.26
CA GLY A 296 6.95 -22.85 -19.42
C GLY A 296 6.08 -21.73 -18.85
N VAL A 297 4.77 -21.82 -19.08
CA VAL A 297 3.78 -20.86 -18.50
C VAL A 297 3.78 -20.96 -16.98
N GLU A 298 3.79 -22.17 -16.41
CA GLU A 298 3.84 -22.41 -14.97
C GLU A 298 5.09 -21.86 -14.30
N LYS A 299 6.21 -21.78 -15.02
CA LYS A 299 7.45 -21.15 -14.52
C LYS A 299 7.24 -19.65 -14.26
N SER A 300 6.51 -18.97 -15.15
CA SER A 300 6.16 -17.55 -14.95
C SER A 300 5.20 -17.37 -13.77
N TYR A 301 4.23 -18.25 -13.60
CA TYR A 301 3.30 -18.21 -12.47
C TYR A 301 3.97 -18.50 -11.12
N ARG A 302 4.96 -19.38 -11.09
CA ARG A 302 5.78 -19.62 -9.89
C ARG A 302 6.59 -18.38 -9.50
N LEU A 303 7.11 -17.65 -10.46
CA LEU A 303 7.77 -16.37 -10.19
C LEU A 303 6.79 -15.36 -9.62
N ASP A 304 5.60 -15.20 -10.22
CA ASP A 304 4.55 -14.33 -9.67
C ASP A 304 4.26 -14.67 -8.20
N ALA A 305 4.08 -15.95 -7.88
CA ALA A 305 3.81 -16.39 -6.52
C ALA A 305 4.97 -16.04 -5.56
N ALA A 306 6.22 -16.31 -5.95
CA ALA A 306 7.38 -15.99 -5.12
C ALA A 306 7.57 -14.49 -4.88
N VAL A 307 7.29 -13.66 -5.90
CA VAL A 307 7.29 -12.18 -5.74
C VAL A 307 6.16 -11.72 -4.82
N MET A 308 4.97 -12.31 -4.95
CA MET A 308 3.82 -11.99 -4.09
C MET A 308 4.10 -12.34 -2.62
N ASP A 309 4.72 -13.50 -2.35
CA ASP A 309 5.11 -13.91 -1.00
C ASP A 309 6.13 -12.95 -0.40
N LEU A 310 7.10 -12.47 -1.19
CA LEU A 310 8.07 -11.48 -0.76
C LEU A 310 7.41 -10.13 -0.45
N LEU A 311 6.55 -9.64 -1.34
CA LEU A 311 5.78 -8.40 -1.13
C LEU A 311 4.91 -8.50 0.13
N GLN A 312 4.25 -9.64 0.35
CA GLN A 312 3.44 -9.92 1.55
C GLN A 312 4.27 -9.84 2.83
N SER A 313 5.47 -10.41 2.82
CA SER A 313 6.40 -10.37 3.96
C SER A 313 6.85 -8.93 4.27
N GLU A 314 7.36 -8.22 3.27
CA GLU A 314 7.88 -6.86 3.42
C GLU A 314 6.77 -5.87 3.86
N LEU A 315 5.58 -5.92 3.24
CA LEU A 315 4.46 -5.07 3.62
C LEU A 315 3.92 -5.39 5.02
N SER A 316 3.93 -6.68 5.42
CA SER A 316 3.50 -7.09 6.77
C SER A 316 4.47 -6.57 7.83
N GLU A 317 5.78 -6.68 7.62
CA GLU A 317 6.80 -6.13 8.51
C GLU A 317 6.70 -4.59 8.60
N ARG A 318 6.51 -3.92 7.46
CA ARG A 318 6.30 -2.47 7.37
C ARG A 318 5.04 -2.03 8.12
N LEU A 319 3.94 -2.76 8.01
CA LEU A 319 2.70 -2.47 8.74
C LEU A 319 2.89 -2.55 10.25
N ILE A 320 3.59 -3.58 10.75
CA ILE A 320 3.91 -3.72 12.17
C ILE A 320 4.81 -2.57 12.64
N SER A 321 5.82 -2.22 11.86
CA SER A 321 6.74 -1.11 12.15
C SER A 321 6.00 0.23 12.23
N LYS A 322 5.16 0.55 11.23
CA LYS A 322 4.36 1.79 11.21
C LYS A 322 3.37 1.86 12.37
N ARG A 323 2.73 0.76 12.72
CA ARG A 323 1.86 0.67 13.91
C ARG A 323 2.64 0.97 15.19
N ASN A 324 3.79 0.35 15.39
CA ASN A 324 4.61 0.54 16.57
C ASN A 324 5.15 1.97 16.67
N GLN A 325 5.56 2.58 15.55
CA GLN A 325 5.98 3.98 15.48
C GLN A 325 4.84 4.92 15.86
N MET A 326 3.63 4.70 15.35
CA MET A 326 2.44 5.49 15.68
C MET A 326 2.11 5.40 17.19
N ILE A 327 2.15 4.19 17.78
CA ILE A 327 1.90 3.99 19.22
C ILE A 327 2.98 4.69 20.04
N LEU A 328 4.26 4.54 19.68
CA LEU A 328 5.38 5.19 20.38
C LEU A 328 5.23 6.72 20.34
N LEU A 329 4.89 7.28 19.17
CA LEU A 329 4.65 8.71 18.99
C LEU A 329 3.50 9.19 19.89
N LEU A 330 2.37 8.46 19.91
CA LEU A 330 1.22 8.78 20.75
C LEU A 330 1.60 8.81 22.24
N VAL A 331 2.32 7.79 22.71
CA VAL A 331 2.74 7.67 24.11
C VAL A 331 3.72 8.79 24.47
N ALA A 332 4.72 9.07 23.61
CA ALA A 332 5.71 10.11 23.84
C ALA A 332 5.07 11.50 23.89
N LEU A 333 4.22 11.84 22.92
CA LEU A 333 3.50 13.13 22.90
C LEU A 333 2.57 13.30 24.11
N SER A 334 1.87 12.23 24.49
CA SER A 334 0.99 12.23 25.68
C SER A 334 1.80 12.44 26.97
N ALA A 335 2.92 11.75 27.12
CA ALA A 335 3.80 11.89 28.29
C ALA A 335 4.35 13.31 28.42
N VAL A 336 4.89 13.87 27.32
CA VAL A 336 5.38 15.26 27.28
C VAL A 336 4.25 16.25 27.61
N PHE A 337 3.08 16.08 27.03
CA PHE A 337 1.93 16.94 27.31
C PHE A 337 1.53 16.90 28.80
N LEU A 338 1.44 15.72 29.39
CA LEU A 338 1.11 15.58 30.81
C LEU A 338 2.15 16.20 31.72
N ILE A 339 3.44 16.07 31.43
CA ILE A 339 4.54 16.70 32.19
C ILE A 339 4.41 18.22 32.09
N ILE A 340 4.16 18.77 30.91
CA ILE A 340 3.99 20.22 30.72
C ILE A 340 2.77 20.73 31.52
N VAL A 341 1.63 20.05 31.44
CA VAL A 341 0.42 20.43 32.18
C VAL A 341 0.66 20.38 33.68
N TYR A 342 1.36 19.34 34.16
CA TYR A 342 1.71 19.20 35.59
C TYR A 342 2.61 20.34 36.07
N LEU A 343 3.73 20.61 35.41
CA LEU A 343 4.67 21.64 35.76
C LEU A 343 4.04 23.05 35.65
N TYR A 344 3.23 23.25 34.63
CA TYR A 344 2.54 24.51 34.41
C TYR A 344 1.49 24.78 35.48
N GLY A 345 0.72 23.76 35.89
CA GLY A 345 -0.23 23.83 36.99
C GLY A 345 0.46 24.12 38.32
N ALA A 346 1.58 23.44 38.59
CA ALA A 346 2.40 23.68 39.79
C ALA A 346 2.92 25.12 39.83
N PHE A 347 3.46 25.64 38.73
CA PHE A 347 3.90 27.04 38.63
C PHE A 347 2.76 28.05 38.90
N TYR A 348 1.60 27.82 38.28
CA TYR A 348 0.43 28.68 38.49
C TYR A 348 -0.01 28.76 39.96
N VAL A 349 -0.14 27.56 40.60
CA VAL A 349 -0.57 27.45 42.01
C VAL A 349 0.47 28.08 42.94
N SER A 350 1.77 27.80 42.73
CA SER A 350 2.87 28.34 43.53
C SER A 350 2.92 29.86 43.49
N THR A 351 2.94 30.42 42.25
CA THR A 351 3.03 31.91 42.07
C THR A 351 1.80 32.62 42.61
N ARG A 352 0.58 32.09 42.36
CA ARG A 352 -0.66 32.66 42.87
C ARG A 352 -0.76 32.64 44.40
N SER A 353 -0.30 31.54 45.02
CA SER A 353 -0.28 31.40 46.46
C SER A 353 0.66 32.41 47.13
N SER A 354 1.88 32.55 46.59
CA SER A 354 2.91 33.48 47.12
C SER A 354 2.43 34.96 47.00
N LEU A 355 1.88 35.36 45.84
CA LEU A 355 1.37 36.69 45.63
C LEU A 355 0.16 37.01 46.54
N LYS A 356 -0.77 36.06 46.72
CA LYS A 356 -1.91 36.23 47.63
C LYS A 356 -1.47 36.29 49.09
N GLY A 357 -0.50 35.45 49.49
CA GLY A 357 0.09 35.47 50.85
C GLY A 357 0.72 36.81 51.15
N LEU A 358 1.59 37.31 50.25
CA LEU A 358 2.26 38.61 50.41
C LEU A 358 1.20 39.74 50.51
N GLY A 359 0.21 39.79 49.65
CA GLY A 359 -0.88 40.76 49.68
C GLY A 359 -1.65 40.76 51.02
N THR A 360 -1.95 39.58 51.56
CA THR A 360 -2.65 39.45 52.84
C THR A 360 -1.81 39.99 54.02
N ILE A 361 -0.53 39.70 54.02
CA ILE A 361 0.36 40.17 55.07
C ILE A 361 0.59 41.68 54.96
N MET A 362 0.77 42.21 53.74
CA MET A 362 0.85 43.66 53.52
C MET A 362 -0.40 44.40 54.04
N HIS A 363 -1.59 43.86 53.89
CA HIS A 363 -2.82 44.43 54.46
C HIS A 363 -2.82 44.43 55.98
N LYS A 364 -2.28 43.37 56.66
CA LYS A 364 -2.18 43.31 58.10
C LYS A 364 -1.19 44.35 58.65
N VAL A 365 -0.02 44.47 57.99
CA VAL A 365 0.99 45.50 58.33
C VAL A 365 0.44 46.90 58.17
N ALA A 366 -0.32 47.18 57.09
CA ALA A 366 -0.98 48.45 56.87
C ALA A 366 -2.08 48.76 57.95
N GLY A 367 -2.67 47.70 58.55
CA GLY A 367 -3.59 47.80 59.68
C GLY A 367 -2.93 47.98 61.05
N GLY A 368 -1.57 48.06 61.09
CA GLY A 368 -0.81 48.24 62.34
C GLY A 368 -0.27 47.00 62.96
N ASP A 369 -0.50 45.81 62.44
CA ASP A 369 0.02 44.56 62.93
C ASP A 369 1.44 44.32 62.40
N MET A 370 2.47 44.80 63.19
CA MET A 370 3.88 44.64 62.85
C MET A 370 4.48 43.28 63.31
N THR A 371 3.64 42.36 63.81
CA THR A 371 4.11 41.07 64.32
C THR A 371 4.12 40.00 63.26
N VAL A 372 3.46 40.21 62.11
CA VAL A 372 3.33 39.26 61.03
C VAL A 372 4.62 39.17 60.23
N ARG A 373 4.91 37.95 59.76
CA ARG A 373 6.03 37.65 58.85
C ARG A 373 5.51 36.94 57.62
N PHE A 374 6.10 37.25 56.48
CA PHE A 374 5.91 36.47 55.26
C PHE A 374 6.82 35.23 55.26
N ASP A 375 6.18 34.04 55.30
CA ASP A 375 6.88 32.79 55.17
C ASP A 375 7.07 32.50 53.68
N ALA A 376 8.20 32.92 53.10
CA ALA A 376 8.54 32.66 51.72
C ALA A 376 8.94 31.19 51.56
N LYS A 377 7.99 30.37 51.07
CA LYS A 377 8.26 28.97 50.73
C LYS A 377 9.05 28.84 49.42
N SER A 378 9.12 29.88 48.63
CA SER A 378 9.80 29.92 47.33
C SER A 378 11.25 30.41 47.51
N GLN A 379 12.19 29.85 46.76
CA GLN A 379 13.61 30.25 46.73
C GLN A 379 13.90 31.15 45.47
N ASP A 380 12.87 31.64 44.82
CA ASP A 380 12.93 32.52 43.66
C ASP A 380 12.84 34.01 44.07
N GLU A 381 12.65 34.89 43.07
CA GLU A 381 12.52 36.35 43.26
C GLU A 381 11.36 36.71 44.18
N LEU A 382 10.32 35.88 44.31
CA LEU A 382 9.23 36.05 45.23
C LEU A 382 9.63 35.76 46.68
N GLY A 383 10.53 34.80 46.87
CA GLY A 383 11.14 34.53 48.15
C GLY A 383 12.05 35.67 48.63
N GLU A 384 12.92 36.15 47.72
CA GLU A 384 13.78 37.32 48.01
C GLU A 384 12.95 38.57 48.36
N LEU A 385 11.86 38.81 47.60
CA LEU A 385 10.92 39.93 47.90
C LEU A 385 10.29 39.78 49.29
N GLY A 386 10.00 38.53 49.72
CA GLY A 386 9.47 38.23 51.04
C GLY A 386 10.49 38.53 52.15
N GLU A 387 11.76 38.21 51.97
CA GLU A 387 12.83 38.48 52.91
C GLU A 387 13.07 40.00 53.04
N VAL A 388 13.14 40.75 51.93
CA VAL A 388 13.26 42.21 51.92
C VAL A 388 12.06 42.85 52.64
N PHE A 389 10.83 42.32 52.37
CA PHE A 389 9.65 42.82 53.10
C PHE A 389 9.72 42.57 54.61
N ASN A 390 10.12 41.36 55.06
CA ASN A 390 10.31 41.03 56.48
C ASN A 390 11.36 41.94 57.15
N GLY A 391 12.47 42.20 56.45
CA GLY A 391 13.49 43.14 56.90
C GLY A 391 12.98 44.56 57.09
N SER A 392 12.19 45.04 56.12
CA SER A 392 11.58 46.39 56.20
C SER A 392 10.61 46.54 57.40
N VAL A 393 9.73 45.53 57.58
CA VAL A 393 8.80 45.51 58.74
C VAL A 393 9.56 45.47 60.07
N ALA A 394 10.62 44.70 60.17
CA ALA A 394 11.47 44.68 61.38
C ALA A 394 12.15 46.03 61.68
N GLN A 395 12.62 46.76 60.65
CA GLN A 395 13.17 48.08 60.80
C GLN A 395 12.12 49.10 61.26
N ILE A 396 10.94 49.09 60.69
CA ILE A 396 9.83 49.98 61.09
C ILE A 396 9.45 49.71 62.56
N ARG A 397 9.35 48.48 62.96
CA ARG A 397 9.05 48.09 64.34
C ARG A 397 10.12 48.60 65.32
N GLN A 398 11.39 48.46 64.96
CA GLN A 398 12.50 48.98 65.80
C GLN A 398 12.46 50.51 65.92
N LEU A 399 12.04 51.22 64.87
CA LEU A 399 11.88 52.66 64.92
C LEU A 399 10.73 53.09 65.85
N ILE A 400 9.59 52.40 65.79
CA ILE A 400 8.42 52.63 66.68
C ILE A 400 8.78 52.36 68.13
N GLU A 401 9.52 51.30 68.43
CA GLU A 401 9.96 50.93 69.78
C GLU A 401 11.04 51.92 70.36
N ARG A 402 11.71 52.72 69.48
CA ARG A 402 12.67 53.75 69.95
C ARG A 402 12.02 55.13 70.17
N VAL A 403 10.86 55.38 69.60
CA VAL A 403 10.18 56.69 69.66
C VAL A 403 9.03 56.70 70.67
N GLY A 404 8.51 55.54 71.08
CA GLY A 404 7.51 55.38 72.14
C GLY A 404 8.18 55.01 73.45
#